data_e34345d6892bf063c0fcd738c5eda37e
#
_entry.id   e34345d6892bf063c0fcd738c5eda37e
#
_cell.length_a   1.000
_cell.length_b   1.000
_cell.length_c   1.000
_cell.angle_alpha   90.00
_cell.angle_beta   90.00
_cell.angle_gamma   90.00
#
_symmetry.space_group_name_H-M   'P 1'
#
loop_
_entity.id
_entity.type
_entity.pdbx_description
1 polymer ?
#
loop_
_entity_poly.entity_id
_entity_poly.type
_entity_poly.pdbx_seq_one_letter_code
_entity_poly.pdbx_strand_id
1 'polypeptide(L)'
;MKRTDLTILQRFWLETLWLGARVFAVMPYWFKYYVVENLLFVLLYYCLRYRMKVVKTNLRNSFPEKSERELAVIRRRFYRTLSEIFVDTINMAYMNEEKGRTVLTVKDVEKHVEAVHGRDWIAMTAHFGCWEYCSYWGLYERSQMLVAVYHPLRSKVMEELYRRLRNYENSMTVSMKESLRFYLRNRTGGIAGKNLVMGLIADQNPPRRPDSRWFRFLNQDTIFFDGGEKLALRCNLPVYFVKMSRLRRGRYEMSFELIYDGKEEVAEYEITQRYVRKLERM
;
A
#
# COMPACT_ATOMS: atom_id res chain seq x y z
N MET A 1 14.19 -9.56 -13.70
CA MET A 1 13.96 -9.70 -12.23
C MET A 1 14.73 -10.90 -11.71
N LYS A 2 15.69 -10.73 -10.81
CA LYS A 2 16.44 -11.87 -10.23
C LYS A 2 15.47 -12.70 -9.38
N ARG A 3 15.31 -14.00 -9.71
CA ARG A 3 14.63 -14.95 -8.81
C ARG A 3 15.37 -14.97 -7.49
N THR A 4 14.65 -14.92 -6.39
CA THR A 4 15.23 -15.06 -5.05
C THR A 4 15.83 -16.45 -4.92
N ASP A 5 17.15 -16.53 -4.73
CA ASP A 5 17.82 -17.83 -4.50
C ASP A 5 17.40 -18.38 -3.14
N LEU A 6 16.43 -19.28 -3.17
CA LEU A 6 15.90 -19.96 -1.99
C LEU A 6 16.57 -21.34 -1.85
N THR A 7 16.94 -21.70 -0.62
CA THR A 7 17.34 -23.07 -0.31
C THR A 7 16.17 -24.05 -0.47
N ILE A 8 16.45 -25.36 -0.53
CA ILE A 8 15.41 -26.40 -0.63
C ILE A 8 14.39 -26.27 0.51
N LEU A 9 14.87 -26.10 1.75
CA LEU A 9 14.01 -25.92 2.92
C LEU A 9 13.16 -24.64 2.83
N GLN A 10 13.73 -23.53 2.36
CA GLN A 10 12.99 -22.28 2.16
C GLN A 10 11.91 -22.42 1.07
N ARG A 11 12.18 -23.16 0.00
CA ARG A 11 11.18 -23.47 -1.04
C ARG A 11 10.05 -24.33 -0.47
N PHE A 12 10.37 -25.35 0.31
CA PHE A 12 9.36 -26.18 0.98
C PHE A 12 8.42 -25.31 1.84
N TRP A 13 8.98 -24.45 2.69
CA TRP A 13 8.17 -23.54 3.52
C TRP A 13 7.35 -22.55 2.70
N LEU A 14 7.92 -22.01 1.63
CA LEU A 14 7.19 -21.11 0.73
C LEU A 14 5.97 -21.80 0.10
N GLU A 15 6.16 -23.00 -0.45
CA GLU A 15 5.05 -23.73 -1.10
C GLU A 15 3.99 -24.16 -0.07
N THR A 16 4.39 -24.54 1.13
CA THR A 16 3.47 -24.85 2.24
C THR A 16 2.64 -23.63 2.61
N LEU A 17 3.28 -22.48 2.82
CA LEU A 17 2.58 -21.22 3.12
C LEU A 17 1.67 -20.77 1.98
N TRP A 18 2.13 -20.92 0.74
CA TRP A 18 1.35 -20.58 -0.45
C TRP A 18 0.12 -21.47 -0.60
N LEU A 19 0.27 -22.78 -0.41
CA LEU A 19 -0.86 -23.71 -0.40
C LEU A 19 -1.86 -23.38 0.72
N GLY A 20 -1.36 -23.15 1.93
CA GLY A 20 -2.19 -22.73 3.06
C GLY A 20 -2.95 -21.44 2.79
N ALA A 21 -2.30 -20.44 2.19
CA ALA A 21 -2.94 -19.19 1.80
C ALA A 21 -4.03 -19.40 0.74
N ARG A 22 -3.80 -20.27 -0.24
CA ARG A 22 -4.79 -20.59 -1.27
C ARG A 22 -6.01 -21.35 -0.71
N VAL A 23 -5.76 -22.33 0.17
CA VAL A 23 -6.83 -23.04 0.88
C VAL A 23 -7.65 -22.06 1.70
N PHE A 24 -6.99 -21.18 2.46
CA PHE A 24 -7.68 -20.15 3.23
C PHE A 24 -8.51 -19.21 2.33
N ALA A 25 -7.98 -18.78 1.21
CA ALA A 25 -8.65 -17.83 0.31
C ALA A 25 -9.94 -18.36 -0.30
N VAL A 26 -10.13 -19.71 -0.41
CA VAL A 26 -11.36 -20.34 -0.88
C VAL A 26 -12.35 -20.68 0.24
N MET A 27 -11.96 -20.52 1.51
CA MET A 27 -12.87 -20.76 2.64
C MET A 27 -14.07 -19.79 2.62
N PRO A 28 -15.20 -20.18 3.22
CA PRO A 28 -16.39 -19.34 3.29
C PRO A 28 -16.11 -17.99 3.98
N TYR A 29 -16.80 -16.93 3.53
CA TYR A 29 -16.68 -15.59 4.08
C TYR A 29 -16.84 -15.57 5.61
N TRP A 30 -17.90 -16.25 6.13
CA TRP A 30 -18.16 -16.27 7.56
C TRP A 30 -16.99 -16.84 8.38
N PHE A 31 -16.34 -17.90 7.89
CA PHE A 31 -15.19 -18.49 8.57
C PHE A 31 -14.02 -17.53 8.65
N LYS A 32 -13.70 -16.87 7.54
CA LYS A 32 -12.59 -15.91 7.46
C LYS A 32 -12.78 -14.71 8.37
N TYR A 33 -13.97 -14.09 8.32
CA TYR A 33 -14.21 -12.80 8.99
C TYR A 33 -14.89 -12.93 10.37
N TYR A 34 -15.57 -14.02 10.69
CA TYR A 34 -16.16 -14.21 12.02
C TYR A 34 -15.39 -15.17 12.91
N VAL A 35 -14.55 -16.06 12.34
CA VAL A 35 -13.70 -16.94 13.14
C VAL A 35 -12.26 -16.45 13.11
N VAL A 36 -11.59 -16.50 11.94
CA VAL A 36 -10.15 -16.26 11.86
C VAL A 36 -9.78 -14.81 12.18
N GLU A 37 -10.51 -13.81 11.66
CA GLU A 37 -10.27 -12.38 12.01
C GLU A 37 -10.41 -12.15 13.52
N ASN A 38 -11.45 -12.74 14.17
CA ASN A 38 -11.63 -12.59 15.61
C ASN A 38 -10.51 -13.27 16.40
N LEU A 39 -10.05 -14.45 15.99
CA LEU A 39 -8.90 -15.12 16.61
C LEU A 39 -7.62 -14.28 16.44
N LEU A 40 -7.36 -13.74 15.27
CA LEU A 40 -6.23 -12.83 15.03
C LEU A 40 -6.34 -11.57 15.90
N PHE A 41 -7.53 -10.99 16.02
CA PHE A 41 -7.74 -9.85 16.89
C PHE A 41 -7.41 -10.17 18.35
N VAL A 42 -7.92 -11.30 18.87
CA VAL A 42 -7.62 -11.74 20.24
C VAL A 42 -6.12 -11.97 20.42
N LEU A 43 -5.50 -12.67 19.48
CA LEU A 43 -4.06 -12.93 19.50
C LEU A 43 -3.24 -11.64 19.52
N LEU A 44 -3.51 -10.70 18.58
CA LEU A 44 -2.72 -9.47 18.45
C LEU A 44 -2.98 -8.48 19.60
N TYR A 45 -4.23 -8.35 20.03
CA TYR A 45 -4.62 -7.34 21.02
C TYR A 45 -4.41 -7.79 22.46
N TYR A 46 -4.81 -9.02 22.82
CA TYR A 46 -4.79 -9.50 24.19
C TYR A 46 -3.56 -10.37 24.50
N CYS A 47 -3.21 -11.33 23.62
CA CYS A 47 -2.14 -12.29 23.90
C CYS A 47 -0.76 -11.69 23.61
N LEU A 48 -0.48 -11.34 22.37
CA LEU A 48 0.83 -10.81 21.96
C LEU A 48 1.01 -9.34 22.31
N ARG A 49 -0.08 -8.58 22.47
CA ARG A 49 -0.07 -7.13 22.69
C ARG A 49 0.83 -6.42 21.67
N TYR A 50 0.69 -6.85 20.40
CA TYR A 50 1.59 -6.49 19.30
C TYR A 50 1.77 -4.97 19.20
N ARG A 51 2.99 -4.47 19.41
CA ARG A 51 3.35 -3.04 19.39
C ARG A 51 2.45 -2.13 20.24
N MET A 52 1.81 -2.65 21.27
CA MET A 52 0.82 -1.94 22.10
C MET A 52 1.37 -0.63 22.68
N LYS A 53 2.64 -0.61 23.12
CA LYS A 53 3.28 0.59 23.66
C LYS A 53 3.39 1.68 22.60
N VAL A 54 3.81 1.31 21.39
CA VAL A 54 3.95 2.26 20.26
C VAL A 54 2.58 2.84 19.86
N VAL A 55 1.56 1.98 19.73
CA VAL A 55 0.20 2.43 19.38
C VAL A 55 -0.37 3.38 20.44
N LYS A 56 -0.20 3.07 21.73
CA LYS A 56 -0.64 3.97 22.80
C LYS A 56 0.04 5.34 22.76
N THR A 57 1.35 5.36 22.61
CA THR A 57 2.12 6.60 22.53
C THR A 57 1.70 7.45 21.33
N ASN A 58 1.59 6.82 20.13
CA ASN A 58 1.18 7.55 18.94
C ASN A 58 -0.24 8.11 19.07
N LEU A 59 -1.19 7.34 19.60
CA LEU A 59 -2.56 7.84 19.80
C LEU A 59 -2.63 9.03 20.75
N ARG A 60 -1.91 8.99 21.88
CA ARG A 60 -1.85 10.13 22.82
C ARG A 60 -1.24 11.37 22.18
N ASN A 61 -0.19 11.20 21.41
CA ASN A 61 0.45 12.32 20.72
C ASN A 61 -0.40 12.87 19.57
N SER A 62 -1.12 11.98 18.85
CA SER A 62 -1.96 12.38 17.72
C SER A 62 -3.28 13.05 18.14
N PHE A 63 -3.81 12.65 19.29
CA PHE A 63 -5.12 13.13 19.80
C PHE A 63 -5.00 13.53 21.27
N PRO A 64 -4.23 14.58 21.58
CA PRO A 64 -4.01 15.01 22.97
C PRO A 64 -5.28 15.47 23.68
N GLU A 65 -6.31 15.88 22.93
CA GLU A 65 -7.60 16.32 23.42
C GLU A 65 -8.52 15.16 23.88
N LYS A 66 -8.19 13.90 23.50
CA LYS A 66 -9.03 12.74 23.79
C LYS A 66 -8.69 12.11 25.13
N SER A 67 -9.72 11.69 25.83
CA SER A 67 -9.59 10.91 27.07
C SER A 67 -8.99 9.52 26.81
N GLU A 68 -8.37 8.92 27.82
CA GLU A 68 -7.82 7.56 27.75
C GLU A 68 -8.88 6.51 27.36
N ARG A 69 -10.15 6.76 27.72
CA ARG A 69 -11.28 5.89 27.35
C ARG A 69 -11.55 5.96 25.84
N GLU A 70 -11.57 7.13 25.25
CA GLU A 70 -11.74 7.32 23.82
C GLU A 70 -10.55 6.73 23.03
N LEU A 71 -9.31 6.99 23.51
CA LEU A 71 -8.11 6.42 22.92
C LEU A 71 -8.12 4.88 22.98
N ALA A 72 -8.69 4.29 24.04
CA ALA A 72 -8.86 2.84 24.15
C ALA A 72 -9.82 2.28 23.07
N VAL A 73 -10.91 3.02 22.76
CA VAL A 73 -11.85 2.65 21.68
C VAL A 73 -11.16 2.71 20.32
N ILE A 74 -10.42 3.80 20.02
CA ILE A 74 -9.69 3.96 18.77
C ILE A 74 -8.65 2.84 18.63
N ARG A 75 -7.89 2.57 19.68
CA ARG A 75 -6.91 1.48 19.72
C ARG A 75 -7.54 0.11 19.40
N ARG A 76 -8.69 -0.19 20.01
CA ARG A 76 -9.40 -1.46 19.76
C ARG A 76 -9.85 -1.56 18.30
N ARG A 77 -10.36 -0.47 17.71
CA ARG A 77 -10.73 -0.41 16.30
C ARG A 77 -9.52 -0.62 15.38
N PHE A 78 -8.37 0.01 15.69
CA PHE A 78 -7.12 -0.19 14.97
C PHE A 78 -6.74 -1.68 14.88
N TYR A 79 -6.75 -2.43 16.00
CA TYR A 79 -6.40 -3.85 15.96
C TYR A 79 -7.45 -4.70 15.23
N ARG A 80 -8.72 -4.31 15.26
CA ARG A 80 -9.77 -4.94 14.42
C ARG A 80 -9.47 -4.76 12.94
N THR A 81 -9.20 -3.53 12.52
CA THR A 81 -8.83 -3.23 11.13
C THR A 81 -7.54 -3.94 10.73
N LEU A 82 -6.54 -3.97 11.59
CA LEU A 82 -5.29 -4.68 11.33
C LEU A 82 -5.52 -6.18 11.10
N SER A 83 -6.37 -6.81 11.93
CA SER A 83 -6.72 -8.23 11.77
C SER A 83 -7.47 -8.50 10.46
N GLU A 84 -8.38 -7.60 10.07
CA GLU A 84 -9.08 -7.66 8.79
C GLU A 84 -8.12 -7.56 7.61
N ILE A 85 -7.16 -6.62 7.64
CA ILE A 85 -6.15 -6.44 6.58
C ILE A 85 -5.30 -7.71 6.41
N PHE A 86 -4.94 -8.40 7.49
CA PHE A 86 -4.24 -9.68 7.38
C PHE A 86 -5.08 -10.73 6.64
N VAL A 87 -6.37 -10.84 6.96
CA VAL A 87 -7.30 -11.75 6.26
C VAL A 87 -7.40 -11.38 4.79
N ASP A 88 -7.57 -10.09 4.49
CA ASP A 88 -7.70 -9.58 3.13
C ASP A 88 -6.44 -9.82 2.30
N THR A 89 -5.26 -9.61 2.90
CA THR A 89 -3.98 -9.87 2.24
C THR A 89 -3.82 -11.36 1.89
N ILE A 90 -4.18 -12.28 2.80
CA ILE A 90 -4.11 -13.72 2.53
C ILE A 90 -5.10 -14.13 1.44
N ASN A 91 -6.28 -13.47 1.37
CA ASN A 91 -7.27 -13.72 0.32
C ASN A 91 -6.74 -13.47 -1.10
N MET A 92 -5.70 -12.65 -1.26
CA MET A 92 -5.05 -12.41 -2.56
C MET A 92 -4.42 -13.67 -3.16
N ALA A 93 -4.14 -14.71 -2.37
CA ALA A 93 -3.55 -15.96 -2.85
C ALA A 93 -4.44 -16.74 -3.85
N TYR A 94 -5.73 -16.44 -3.87
CA TYR A 94 -6.68 -17.00 -4.85
C TYR A 94 -7.61 -15.90 -5.35
N MET A 95 -7.10 -15.08 -6.25
CA MET A 95 -7.82 -13.96 -6.85
C MET A 95 -7.94 -14.16 -8.37
N ASN A 96 -9.12 -13.91 -8.89
CA ASN A 96 -9.41 -13.79 -10.31
C ASN A 96 -10.10 -12.45 -10.58
N GLU A 97 -10.38 -12.12 -11.84
CA GLU A 97 -10.99 -10.85 -12.21
C GLU A 97 -12.34 -10.60 -11.49
N GLU A 98 -13.22 -11.60 -11.47
CA GLU A 98 -14.53 -11.50 -10.83
C GLU A 98 -14.43 -11.18 -9.33
N LYS A 99 -13.59 -11.94 -8.61
CA LYS A 99 -13.32 -11.68 -7.19
C LYS A 99 -12.65 -10.33 -6.97
N GLY A 100 -11.66 -9.97 -7.81
CA GLY A 100 -10.97 -8.70 -7.73
C GLY A 100 -11.95 -7.52 -7.83
N ARG A 101 -12.86 -7.53 -8.80
CA ARG A 101 -13.93 -6.52 -8.95
C ARG A 101 -14.97 -6.57 -7.82
N THR A 102 -15.12 -7.70 -7.13
CA THR A 102 -15.99 -7.81 -5.96
C THR A 102 -15.38 -7.18 -4.71
N VAL A 103 -14.06 -7.27 -4.52
CA VAL A 103 -13.38 -6.77 -3.31
C VAL A 103 -12.89 -5.33 -3.45
N LEU A 104 -12.64 -4.88 -4.68
CA LEU A 104 -12.20 -3.53 -4.98
C LEU A 104 -13.12 -2.90 -6.02
N THR A 105 -13.66 -1.73 -5.72
CA THR A 105 -14.29 -0.83 -6.67
C THR A 105 -13.40 0.38 -6.87
N VAL A 106 -13.48 1.02 -8.04
CA VAL A 106 -12.72 2.24 -8.34
C VAL A 106 -13.71 3.35 -8.62
N LYS A 107 -13.62 4.42 -7.84
CA LYS A 107 -14.48 5.59 -8.00
C LYS A 107 -14.02 6.41 -9.20
N ASP A 108 -14.97 6.88 -10.01
CA ASP A 108 -14.75 7.75 -11.18
C ASP A 108 -13.60 7.23 -12.09
N VAL A 109 -13.59 5.89 -12.33
CA VAL A 109 -12.48 5.22 -13.03
C VAL A 109 -12.27 5.77 -14.43
N GLU A 110 -13.34 6.00 -15.20
CA GLU A 110 -13.28 6.50 -16.57
C GLU A 110 -12.61 7.87 -16.62
N LYS A 111 -13.00 8.77 -15.74
CA LYS A 111 -12.42 10.11 -15.60
C LYS A 111 -10.93 10.06 -15.27
N HIS A 112 -10.53 9.15 -14.37
CA HIS A 112 -9.13 9.01 -14.01
C HIS A 112 -8.31 8.42 -15.16
N VAL A 113 -8.83 7.39 -15.82
CA VAL A 113 -8.18 6.75 -16.98
C VAL A 113 -7.97 7.77 -18.10
N GLU A 114 -8.98 8.60 -18.40
CA GLU A 114 -8.87 9.67 -19.37
C GLU A 114 -7.78 10.69 -18.99
N ALA A 115 -7.72 11.09 -17.72
CA ALA A 115 -6.75 12.07 -17.23
C ALA A 115 -5.29 11.58 -17.31
N VAL A 116 -5.06 10.27 -17.24
CA VAL A 116 -3.72 9.64 -17.29
C VAL A 116 -3.46 8.89 -18.60
N HIS A 117 -4.35 9.01 -19.59
CA HIS A 117 -4.23 8.30 -20.86
C HIS A 117 -2.89 8.57 -21.55
N GLY A 118 -2.21 7.51 -21.96
CA GLY A 118 -0.92 7.59 -22.67
C GLY A 118 0.24 8.17 -21.85
N ARG A 119 0.10 8.32 -20.53
CA ARG A 119 1.11 8.93 -19.65
C ARG A 119 1.53 8.00 -18.52
N ASP A 120 2.81 8.07 -18.17
CA ASP A 120 3.29 7.57 -16.88
C ASP A 120 2.86 8.52 -15.76
N TRP A 121 2.63 7.96 -14.56
CA TRP A 121 2.25 8.75 -13.40
C TRP A 121 2.67 8.10 -12.08
N ILE A 122 2.56 8.84 -10.99
CA ILE A 122 2.92 8.37 -9.65
C ILE A 122 1.65 8.24 -8.80
N ALA A 123 1.45 7.04 -8.25
CA ALA A 123 0.44 6.75 -7.26
C ALA A 123 1.06 6.82 -5.85
N MET A 124 0.76 7.86 -5.08
CA MET A 124 1.16 7.95 -3.67
C MET A 124 0.01 7.49 -2.78
N THR A 125 0.21 6.38 -2.08
CA THR A 125 -0.76 5.81 -1.15
C THR A 125 -0.17 5.69 0.26
N ALA A 126 -0.95 5.17 1.20
CA ALA A 126 -0.56 4.96 2.59
C ALA A 126 -0.98 3.56 3.06
N HIS A 127 -0.49 3.14 4.24
CA HIS A 127 -0.93 1.92 4.93
C HIS A 127 -2.34 2.09 5.52
N PHE A 128 -3.28 2.46 4.67
CA PHE A 128 -4.68 2.71 5.01
C PHE A 128 -5.61 1.80 4.21
N GLY A 129 -6.59 1.18 4.87
CA GLY A 129 -7.40 0.13 4.28
C GLY A 129 -6.54 -1.06 3.85
N CYS A 130 -7.00 -1.87 2.91
CA CYS A 130 -6.19 -2.92 2.30
C CYS A 130 -5.43 -2.37 1.08
N TRP A 131 -4.35 -1.62 1.33
CA TRP A 131 -3.49 -1.03 0.28
C TRP A 131 -2.92 -2.07 -0.68
N GLU A 132 -2.79 -3.33 -0.26
CA GLU A 132 -2.33 -4.42 -1.14
C GLU A 132 -3.24 -4.59 -2.37
N TYR A 133 -4.52 -4.24 -2.26
CA TYR A 133 -5.46 -4.28 -3.37
C TYR A 133 -5.19 -3.24 -4.47
N CYS A 134 -4.29 -2.27 -4.25
CA CYS A 134 -3.79 -1.44 -5.34
C CYS A 134 -3.18 -2.27 -6.47
N SER A 135 -2.67 -3.48 -6.16
CA SER A 135 -2.16 -4.43 -7.16
C SER A 135 -3.22 -4.86 -8.19
N TYR A 136 -4.51 -4.62 -7.92
CA TYR A 136 -5.61 -4.92 -8.84
C TYR A 136 -5.95 -3.76 -9.78
N TRP A 137 -5.16 -2.68 -9.81
CA TRP A 137 -5.34 -1.59 -10.76
C TRP A 137 -5.43 -2.07 -12.21
N GLY A 138 -4.61 -3.06 -12.58
CA GLY A 138 -4.62 -3.69 -13.91
C GLY A 138 -5.94 -4.33 -14.33
N LEU A 139 -6.90 -4.56 -13.42
CA LEU A 139 -8.26 -4.99 -13.75
C LEU A 139 -9.09 -3.87 -14.37
N TYR A 140 -8.76 -2.63 -14.05
CA TYR A 140 -9.50 -1.43 -14.45
C TYR A 140 -8.84 -0.72 -15.62
N GLU A 141 -7.51 -0.77 -15.68
CA GLU A 141 -6.74 -0.12 -16.75
C GLU A 141 -5.64 -1.06 -17.27
N ARG A 142 -5.91 -1.66 -18.42
CA ARG A 142 -5.03 -2.69 -19.03
C ARG A 142 -3.86 -2.12 -19.83
N SER A 143 -3.92 -0.84 -20.21
CA SER A 143 -2.84 -0.16 -20.93
C SER A 143 -1.68 0.29 -20.02
N GLN A 144 -1.83 0.10 -18.71
CA GLN A 144 -0.86 0.52 -17.73
C GLN A 144 -0.23 -0.68 -16.98
N MET A 145 1.01 -0.50 -16.54
CA MET A 145 1.76 -1.44 -15.70
C MET A 145 1.98 -0.79 -14.32
N LEU A 146 1.35 -1.32 -13.29
CA LEU A 146 1.63 -0.89 -11.91
C LEU A 146 2.97 -1.44 -11.45
N VAL A 147 3.86 -0.56 -11.08
CA VAL A 147 5.17 -0.86 -10.50
C VAL A 147 5.14 -0.51 -9.01
N ALA A 148 4.80 -1.45 -8.16
CA ALA A 148 4.75 -1.25 -6.71
C ALA A 148 6.18 -1.21 -6.14
N VAL A 149 6.56 -0.05 -5.62
CA VAL A 149 7.87 0.15 -4.98
C VAL A 149 7.81 -0.34 -3.54
N TYR A 150 8.73 -1.22 -3.16
CA TYR A 150 8.72 -1.82 -1.82
C TYR A 150 10.10 -1.83 -1.17
N HIS A 151 10.12 -1.93 0.15
CA HIS A 151 11.34 -2.18 0.92
C HIS A 151 11.53 -3.70 1.07
N PRO A 152 12.68 -4.28 0.63
CA PRO A 152 12.92 -5.72 0.74
C PRO A 152 12.78 -6.23 2.17
N LEU A 153 12.11 -7.37 2.32
CA LEU A 153 11.92 -8.03 3.61
C LEU A 153 13.17 -8.81 4.02
N ARG A 154 13.41 -8.94 5.32
CA ARG A 154 14.54 -9.73 5.85
C ARG A 154 14.39 -11.23 5.52
N SER A 155 13.18 -11.75 5.57
CA SER A 155 12.88 -13.15 5.26
C SER A 155 12.68 -13.33 3.76
N LYS A 156 13.56 -14.06 3.09
CA LYS A 156 13.45 -14.40 1.66
C LYS A 156 12.14 -15.15 1.34
N VAL A 157 11.67 -16.00 2.26
CA VAL A 157 10.41 -16.74 2.09
C VAL A 157 9.22 -15.78 2.09
N MET A 158 9.17 -14.85 3.05
CA MET A 158 8.10 -13.86 3.13
C MET A 158 8.16 -12.88 1.96
N GLU A 159 9.33 -12.45 1.54
CA GLU A 159 9.52 -11.60 0.37
C GLU A 159 8.93 -12.24 -0.88
N GLU A 160 9.25 -13.50 -1.14
CA GLU A 160 8.74 -14.23 -2.28
C GLU A 160 7.22 -14.50 -2.18
N LEU A 161 6.71 -14.76 -0.96
CA LEU A 161 5.29 -14.90 -0.72
C LEU A 161 4.52 -13.62 -1.06
N TYR A 162 4.97 -12.47 -0.54
CA TYR A 162 4.37 -11.17 -0.86
C TYR A 162 4.51 -10.80 -2.32
N ARG A 163 5.63 -11.15 -2.95
CA ARG A 163 5.81 -10.97 -4.39
C ARG A 163 4.76 -11.75 -5.19
N ARG A 164 4.47 -13.00 -4.81
CA ARG A 164 3.41 -13.80 -5.45
C ARG A 164 2.02 -13.19 -5.25
N LEU A 165 1.72 -12.68 -4.04
CA LEU A 165 0.44 -12.02 -3.72
C LEU A 165 0.24 -10.75 -4.55
N ARG A 166 1.30 -9.95 -4.74
CA ARG A 166 1.26 -8.67 -5.46
C ARG A 166 1.41 -8.79 -6.97
N ASN A 167 1.88 -9.93 -7.47
CA ASN A 167 2.08 -10.15 -8.90
C ASN A 167 0.76 -10.58 -9.56
N TYR A 168 -0.10 -9.61 -9.75
CA TYR A 168 -1.36 -9.75 -10.47
C TYR A 168 -1.20 -9.19 -11.90
N GLU A 169 -2.20 -9.39 -12.78
CA GLU A 169 -2.18 -8.87 -14.16
C GLU A 169 -1.79 -7.38 -14.20
N ASN A 170 -0.78 -7.04 -15.00
CA ASN A 170 -0.26 -5.68 -15.12
C ASN A 170 0.23 -5.05 -13.81
N SER A 171 0.67 -5.88 -12.87
CA SER A 171 1.28 -5.43 -11.62
C SER A 171 2.60 -6.16 -11.38
N MET A 172 3.61 -5.43 -10.96
CA MET A 172 4.91 -5.96 -10.57
C MET A 172 5.52 -5.18 -9.42
N THR A 173 6.54 -5.75 -8.79
CA THR A 173 7.22 -5.11 -7.67
C THR A 173 8.67 -4.77 -8.01
N VAL A 174 9.15 -3.63 -7.52
CA VAL A 174 10.54 -3.18 -7.65
C VAL A 174 11.05 -2.68 -6.30
N SER A 175 12.29 -3.04 -5.94
CA SER A 175 12.87 -2.55 -4.69
C SER A 175 13.07 -1.03 -4.71
N MET A 176 12.89 -0.38 -3.57
CA MET A 176 13.06 1.08 -3.43
C MET A 176 14.43 1.55 -3.91
N LYS A 177 15.49 0.77 -3.68
CA LYS A 177 16.85 1.11 -4.11
C LYS A 177 17.02 1.14 -5.63
N GLU A 178 16.21 0.39 -6.35
CA GLU A 178 16.29 0.25 -7.81
C GLU A 178 15.20 1.04 -8.54
N SER A 179 14.21 1.57 -7.84
CA SER A 179 12.98 2.16 -8.41
C SER A 179 13.28 3.29 -9.42
N LEU A 180 14.13 4.24 -9.06
CA LEU A 180 14.51 5.34 -9.97
C LEU A 180 15.22 4.82 -11.23
N ARG A 181 16.20 3.91 -11.06
CA ARG A 181 16.92 3.32 -12.20
C ARG A 181 16.00 2.49 -13.08
N PHE A 182 15.10 1.75 -12.46
CA PHE A 182 14.10 0.97 -13.15
C PHE A 182 13.18 1.88 -13.99
N TYR A 183 12.63 2.93 -13.40
CA TYR A 183 11.80 3.89 -14.12
C TYR A 183 12.55 4.51 -15.31
N LEU A 184 13.74 5.06 -15.09
CA LEU A 184 14.53 5.72 -16.15
C LEU A 184 14.89 4.80 -17.33
N ARG A 185 15.02 3.49 -17.09
CA ARG A 185 15.28 2.50 -18.15
C ARG A 185 14.03 2.16 -18.98
N ASN A 186 12.85 2.27 -18.37
CA ASN A 186 11.61 1.81 -18.97
C ASN A 186 10.66 2.93 -19.38
N ARG A 187 10.95 4.20 -19.06
CA ARG A 187 10.10 5.35 -19.37
C ARG A 187 9.86 5.58 -20.86
N THR A 188 10.77 5.12 -21.71
CA THR A 188 10.62 5.18 -23.17
C THR A 188 10.17 3.82 -23.66
N GLY A 189 8.92 3.71 -24.13
CA GLY A 189 8.33 2.46 -24.61
C GLY A 189 7.67 1.59 -23.53
N GLY A 190 7.79 1.95 -22.26
CA GLY A 190 7.11 1.24 -21.17
C GLY A 190 7.56 -0.19 -20.96
N ILE A 191 6.70 -1.00 -20.34
CA ILE A 191 6.87 -2.45 -20.20
C ILE A 191 5.76 -3.14 -20.99
N ALA A 192 6.14 -3.96 -21.95
CA ALA A 192 5.20 -4.61 -22.88
C ALA A 192 4.26 -3.60 -23.57
N GLY A 193 4.78 -2.40 -23.93
CA GLY A 193 4.01 -1.33 -24.57
C GLY A 193 3.04 -0.59 -23.62
N LYS A 194 3.15 -0.78 -22.29
CA LYS A 194 2.25 -0.18 -21.30
C LYS A 194 2.93 0.98 -20.58
N ASN A 195 2.18 2.05 -20.36
CA ASN A 195 2.62 3.16 -19.50
C ASN A 195 2.83 2.70 -18.05
N LEU A 196 3.73 3.37 -17.34
CA LEU A 196 4.12 2.98 -16.00
C LEU A 196 3.36 3.77 -14.94
N VAL A 197 2.82 3.06 -13.96
CA VAL A 197 2.28 3.63 -12.72
C VAL A 197 3.24 3.31 -11.59
N MET A 198 3.96 4.31 -11.10
CA MET A 198 4.89 4.14 -9.98
C MET A 198 4.13 4.21 -8.65
N GLY A 199 3.83 3.04 -8.06
CA GLY A 199 3.10 2.92 -6.80
C GLY A 199 4.03 3.07 -5.59
N LEU A 200 3.81 4.11 -4.78
CA LEU A 200 4.62 4.45 -3.61
C LEU A 200 3.76 4.48 -2.36
N ILE A 201 4.13 3.72 -1.34
CA ILE A 201 3.55 3.82 0.00
C ILE A 201 4.47 4.74 0.80
N ALA A 202 4.07 6.00 1.00
CA ALA A 202 4.97 7.06 1.44
C ALA A 202 4.78 7.50 2.90
N ASP A 203 3.92 6.84 3.68
CA ASP A 203 3.58 7.19 5.06
C ASP A 203 4.49 6.58 6.15
N GLN A 204 5.49 5.79 5.77
CA GLN A 204 6.51 5.30 6.70
C GLN A 204 7.63 6.32 6.89
N ASN A 205 8.15 6.41 8.12
CA ASN A 205 9.29 7.27 8.40
C ASN A 205 10.56 6.71 7.75
N PRO A 206 11.25 7.48 6.89
CA PRO A 206 12.58 7.12 6.44
C PRO A 206 13.60 7.18 7.59
N PRO A 207 14.79 6.58 7.43
CA PRO A 207 15.88 6.79 8.36
C PRO A 207 16.20 8.29 8.47
N ARG A 208 16.34 8.78 9.71
CA ARG A 208 16.69 10.18 9.97
C ARG A 208 18.07 10.50 9.42
N ARG A 209 18.16 11.62 8.71
CA ARG A 209 19.41 12.19 8.16
C ARG A 209 19.52 13.66 8.58
N PRO A 210 20.71 14.27 8.53
CA PRO A 210 20.89 15.69 8.86
C PRO A 210 20.04 16.63 7.99
N ASP A 211 19.82 16.26 6.72
CA ASP A 211 19.04 16.98 5.71
C ASP A 211 17.59 16.55 5.64
N SER A 212 17.09 15.75 6.60
CA SER A 212 15.70 15.30 6.60
C SER A 212 14.74 16.47 6.80
N ARG A 213 13.75 16.60 5.92
CA ARG A 213 12.66 17.55 6.09
C ARG A 213 11.60 17.02 7.05
N TRP A 214 11.19 17.87 7.99
CA TRP A 214 10.17 17.58 8.97
C TRP A 214 8.85 18.23 8.56
N PHE A 215 7.77 17.49 8.72
CA PHE A 215 6.40 17.93 8.48
C PHE A 215 5.58 17.78 9.75
N ARG A 216 4.68 18.70 10.01
CA ARG A 216 3.70 18.55 11.09
C ARG A 216 2.61 17.58 10.62
N PHE A 217 2.47 16.46 11.32
CA PHE A 217 1.48 15.42 11.00
C PHE A 217 0.90 14.84 12.29
N LEU A 218 -0.42 14.91 12.46
CA LEU A 218 -1.13 14.44 13.66
C LEU A 218 -0.46 14.90 14.96
N ASN A 219 -0.24 16.20 15.09
CA ASN A 219 0.40 16.85 16.22
C ASN A 219 1.85 16.43 16.51
N GLN A 220 2.52 15.76 15.59
CA GLN A 220 3.90 15.28 15.73
C GLN A 220 4.77 15.75 14.57
N ASP A 221 6.02 16.09 14.87
CA ASP A 221 7.01 16.32 13.82
C ASP A 221 7.44 14.98 13.23
N THR A 222 7.20 14.81 11.96
CA THR A 222 7.31 13.54 11.25
C THR A 222 8.10 13.71 9.96
N ILE A 223 8.97 12.76 9.65
CA ILE A 223 9.72 12.73 8.38
C ILE A 223 8.95 11.82 7.42
N PHE A 224 8.78 12.28 6.17
CA PHE A 224 8.18 11.48 5.09
C PHE A 224 9.19 11.19 4.00
N PHE A 225 8.96 10.14 3.21
CA PHE A 225 9.74 9.88 2.01
C PHE A 225 9.42 10.91 0.92
N ASP A 226 10.46 11.58 0.41
CA ASP A 226 10.38 12.58 -0.66
C ASP A 226 10.71 12.02 -2.06
N GLY A 227 10.97 10.72 -2.15
CA GLY A 227 11.35 10.06 -3.41
C GLY A 227 10.30 10.18 -4.51
N GLY A 228 9.01 10.24 -4.15
CA GLY A 228 7.91 10.46 -5.08
C GLY A 228 7.97 11.86 -5.70
N GLU A 229 8.19 12.88 -4.89
CA GLU A 229 8.35 14.27 -5.34
C GLU A 229 9.58 14.44 -6.24
N LYS A 230 10.75 13.91 -5.81
CA LYS A 230 11.98 13.95 -6.60
C LYS A 230 11.81 13.28 -7.96
N LEU A 231 11.11 12.16 -8.02
CA LEU A 231 10.82 11.47 -9.28
C LEU A 231 9.85 12.29 -10.13
N ALA A 232 8.79 12.85 -9.53
CA ALA A 232 7.79 13.66 -10.21
C ALA A 232 8.42 14.89 -10.89
N LEU A 233 9.19 15.67 -10.15
CA LEU A 233 9.86 16.87 -10.64
C LEU A 233 10.92 16.56 -11.71
N ARG A 234 11.70 15.49 -11.50
CA ARG A 234 12.76 15.11 -12.47
C ARG A 234 12.22 14.64 -13.81
N CYS A 235 11.02 14.06 -13.82
CA CYS A 235 10.47 13.38 -15.00
C CYS A 235 9.15 13.97 -15.48
N ASN A 236 8.70 15.08 -14.90
CA ASN A 236 7.44 15.77 -15.21
C ASN A 236 6.23 14.83 -15.13
N LEU A 237 6.16 14.03 -14.05
CA LEU A 237 5.12 13.04 -13.84
C LEU A 237 3.99 13.61 -12.98
N PRO A 238 2.73 13.47 -13.37
CA PRO A 238 1.62 13.78 -12.49
C PRO A 238 1.61 12.83 -11.28
N VAL A 239 1.22 13.37 -10.13
CA VAL A 239 1.14 12.63 -8.86
C VAL A 239 -0.29 12.65 -8.37
N TYR A 240 -0.81 11.45 -8.11
CA TYR A 240 -2.14 11.28 -7.52
C TYR A 240 -2.01 10.69 -6.12
N PHE A 241 -2.77 11.25 -5.19
CA PHE A 241 -3.05 10.61 -3.91
C PHE A 241 -4.05 9.49 -4.12
N VAL A 242 -3.68 8.27 -3.76
CA VAL A 242 -4.55 7.09 -3.90
C VAL A 242 -5.10 6.72 -2.54
N LYS A 243 -6.41 6.92 -2.37
CA LYS A 243 -7.14 6.62 -1.15
C LYS A 243 -7.82 5.26 -1.26
N MET A 244 -7.57 4.39 -0.28
CA MET A 244 -8.20 3.08 -0.15
C MET A 244 -9.25 3.11 0.96
N SER A 245 -10.49 3.40 0.64
CA SER A 245 -11.59 3.51 1.61
C SER A 245 -12.24 2.14 1.86
N ARG A 246 -12.41 1.76 3.14
CA ARG A 246 -13.13 0.56 3.51
C ARG A 246 -14.64 0.80 3.42
N LEU A 247 -15.33 0.12 2.52
CA LEU A 247 -16.79 0.15 2.42
C LEU A 247 -17.45 -0.77 3.45
N ARG A 248 -16.95 -2.00 3.54
CA ARG A 248 -17.33 -3.02 4.52
C ARG A 248 -16.24 -4.08 4.62
N ARG A 249 -16.37 -5.08 5.50
CA ARG A 249 -15.39 -6.17 5.63
C ARG A 249 -15.06 -6.79 4.28
N GLY A 250 -13.77 -6.83 3.94
CA GLY A 250 -13.25 -7.39 2.70
C GLY A 250 -13.65 -6.65 1.43
N ARG A 251 -14.19 -5.43 1.53
CA ARG A 251 -14.55 -4.62 0.36
C ARG A 251 -14.09 -3.18 0.51
N TYR A 252 -13.45 -2.69 -0.51
CA TYR A 252 -12.80 -1.39 -0.53
C TYR A 252 -13.14 -0.62 -1.79
N GLU A 253 -13.02 0.69 -1.69
CA GLU A 253 -13.10 1.62 -2.81
C GLU A 253 -11.78 2.36 -2.94
N MET A 254 -11.21 2.35 -4.13
CA MET A 254 -10.04 3.12 -4.49
C MET A 254 -10.49 4.41 -5.19
N SER A 255 -9.95 5.54 -4.78
CA SER A 255 -10.18 6.83 -5.43
C SER A 255 -8.89 7.59 -5.61
N PHE A 256 -8.87 8.53 -6.57
CA PHE A 256 -7.71 9.28 -6.98
C PHE A 256 -7.94 10.77 -6.81
N GLU A 257 -6.97 11.45 -6.21
CA GLU A 257 -6.98 12.91 -6.08
C GLU A 257 -5.66 13.45 -6.61
N LEU A 258 -5.72 14.32 -7.64
CA LEU A 258 -4.53 14.96 -8.18
C LEU A 258 -3.89 15.85 -7.12
N ILE A 259 -2.58 15.70 -6.91
CA ILE A 259 -1.78 16.55 -6.02
C ILE A 259 -0.68 17.31 -6.75
N TYR A 260 -0.32 16.88 -7.97
CA TYR A 260 0.60 17.56 -8.87
C TYR A 260 0.34 17.13 -10.31
N ASP A 261 0.28 18.06 -11.24
CA ASP A 261 -0.09 17.80 -12.65
C ASP A 261 1.10 17.44 -13.56
N GLY A 262 2.32 17.51 -13.04
CA GLY A 262 3.56 17.27 -13.78
C GLY A 262 4.10 18.51 -14.49
N LYS A 263 3.49 19.69 -14.34
CA LYS A 263 3.85 20.90 -15.10
C LYS A 263 3.98 22.14 -14.25
N GLU A 264 3.18 22.29 -13.20
CA GLU A 264 3.21 23.47 -12.34
C GLU A 264 4.57 23.64 -11.66
N GLU A 265 5.01 24.88 -11.49
CA GLU A 265 6.15 25.19 -10.64
C GLU A 265 5.72 25.12 -9.19
N VAL A 266 6.45 24.35 -8.39
CA VAL A 266 6.16 24.14 -6.97
C VAL A 266 7.40 24.41 -6.12
N ALA A 267 7.18 24.87 -4.90
CA ALA A 267 8.25 25.01 -3.92
C ALA A 267 8.81 23.64 -3.53
N GLU A 268 10.02 23.63 -3.01
CA GLU A 268 10.67 22.42 -2.51
C GLU A 268 9.83 21.75 -1.42
N TYR A 269 9.59 20.46 -1.55
CA TYR A 269 8.73 19.62 -0.69
C TYR A 269 7.23 19.93 -0.73
N GLU A 270 6.75 20.75 -1.66
CA GLU A 270 5.32 21.09 -1.73
C GLU A 270 4.46 19.88 -2.12
N ILE A 271 4.91 19.01 -3.03
CA ILE A 271 4.17 17.81 -3.41
C ILE A 271 4.04 16.87 -2.22
N THR A 272 5.14 16.66 -1.48
CA THR A 272 5.14 15.88 -0.25
C THR A 272 4.24 16.52 0.82
N GLN A 273 4.24 17.84 0.96
CA GLN A 273 3.36 18.56 1.88
C GLN A 273 1.88 18.39 1.51
N ARG A 274 1.54 18.43 0.21
CA ARG A 274 0.17 18.17 -0.27
C ARG A 274 -0.27 16.74 0.05
N TYR A 275 0.62 15.76 -0.13
CA TYR A 275 0.38 14.38 0.26
C TYR A 275 0.11 14.26 1.76
N VAL A 276 0.96 14.85 2.61
CA VAL A 276 0.83 14.83 4.08
C VAL A 276 -0.50 15.44 4.53
N ARG A 277 -0.88 16.61 3.97
CA ARG A 277 -2.18 17.26 4.27
C ARG A 277 -3.38 16.39 3.89
N LYS A 278 -3.30 15.66 2.75
CA LYS A 278 -4.38 14.74 2.35
C LYS A 278 -4.45 13.53 3.25
N LEU A 279 -3.31 12.96 3.61
CA LEU A 279 -3.22 11.84 4.53
C LEU A 279 -3.79 12.18 5.92
N GLU A 280 -3.52 13.38 6.43
CA GLU A 280 -4.01 13.83 7.74
C GLU A 280 -5.54 14.00 7.78
N ARG A 281 -6.18 14.27 6.65
CA ARG A 281 -7.64 14.44 6.53
C ARG A 281 -8.42 13.13 6.34
N MET A 282 -7.74 12.00 6.26
CA MET A 282 -8.36 10.68 6.16
C MET A 282 -8.84 10.18 7.52
#